data_477d1881dffedadef802cc1050cd035b
#
_entry.id   477d1881dffedadef802cc1050cd035b
#
_cell.length_a   1.000
_cell.length_b   1.000
_cell.length_c   1.000
_cell.angle_alpha   90.00
_cell.angle_beta   90.00
_cell.angle_gamma   90.00
#
_symmetry.space_group_name_H-M   'P 1'
#
loop_
_entity.id
_entity.type
_entity.pdbx_description
1 polymer ?
#
loop_
_entity_poly.entity_id
_entity_poly.type
_entity_poly.pdbx_seq_one_letter_code
_entity_poly.pdbx_strand_id
1 'polypeptide(L)'
;MSNETEGKCPVMHGALTTNSSTGTSNRDWWPNQLNLSILHQHDSKSDPMDDDFDYREEFNKIDFDSLKADLNDLMTDSQDWWPADYGHYGPFFIRMTWHAAGTYRSTDGRGGGGTGAQRFAPLNSWPDNGNLDKARRLLWPIKQKYGKQISWADLLILAGNVAIESMGGKTFGFSGGRPDIWAPEEDIHWGAEKEWLENERYSGERDLANPLGAVQMGLIYVNPQGPDGNPDPLASAVDIRETFGRMAMN
;
A
#
# COMPACT_ATOMS: atom_id res chain seq x y z
N MET A 1 -9.64 47.65 -32.81
CA MET A 1 -9.37 46.28 -33.28
C MET A 1 -9.00 45.46 -32.06
N SER A 2 -9.99 44.87 -31.46
CA SER A 2 -9.87 43.99 -30.28
C SER A 2 -9.67 42.58 -30.78
N ASN A 3 -8.47 42.03 -30.57
CA ASN A 3 -8.22 40.61 -30.77
C ASN A 3 -8.72 39.85 -29.53
N GLU A 4 -9.92 39.33 -29.62
CA GLU A 4 -10.40 38.31 -28.71
C GLU A 4 -9.69 37.00 -29.05
N THR A 5 -8.72 36.64 -28.24
CA THR A 5 -8.23 35.25 -28.19
C THR A 5 -9.26 34.40 -27.50
N GLU A 6 -10.17 33.82 -28.26
CA GLU A 6 -11.03 32.75 -27.80
C GLU A 6 -10.16 31.61 -27.24
N GLY A 7 -10.23 31.42 -25.93
CA GLY A 7 -9.65 30.26 -25.26
C GLY A 7 -10.35 29.01 -25.75
N LYS A 8 -9.74 28.31 -26.70
CA LYS A 8 -10.25 27.06 -27.24
C LYS A 8 -10.07 25.95 -26.19
N CYS A 9 -11.17 25.58 -25.54
CA CYS A 9 -11.20 24.40 -24.70
C CYS A 9 -10.79 23.15 -25.51
N PRO A 10 -9.77 22.38 -25.13
CA PRO A 10 -9.31 21.22 -25.89
C PRO A 10 -10.41 20.17 -26.13
N VAL A 11 -11.42 20.14 -25.27
CA VAL A 11 -12.57 19.23 -25.39
C VAL A 11 -13.48 19.57 -26.57
N MET A 12 -13.50 20.83 -26.99
CA MET A 12 -14.39 21.26 -28.11
C MET A 12 -13.86 20.91 -29.50
N HIS A 13 -12.55 20.63 -29.64
CA HIS A 13 -11.98 20.36 -30.96
C HIS A 13 -12.22 18.94 -31.47
N GLY A 14 -12.36 17.95 -30.60
CA GLY A 14 -12.67 16.58 -31.00
C GLY A 14 -14.14 16.38 -31.35
N ALA A 15 -15.03 17.09 -30.67
CA ALA A 15 -16.47 16.95 -30.84
C ALA A 15 -17.04 17.74 -32.04
N LEU A 16 -16.34 18.75 -32.53
CA LEU A 16 -16.80 19.65 -33.61
C LEU A 16 -16.37 19.23 -35.02
N THR A 17 -15.50 18.24 -35.15
CA THR A 17 -15.03 17.74 -36.44
C THR A 17 -15.84 16.58 -37.00
N THR A 18 -16.72 16.00 -36.20
CA THR A 18 -17.65 14.95 -36.68
C THR A 18 -18.95 15.57 -37.13
N ASN A 19 -19.36 15.22 -38.32
CA ASN A 19 -20.65 15.66 -38.88
C ASN A 19 -21.77 15.42 -37.88
N SER A 20 -22.41 16.49 -37.47
CA SER A 20 -23.39 16.56 -36.40
C SER A 20 -24.69 15.73 -36.63
N SER A 21 -24.81 15.06 -37.76
CA SER A 21 -26.01 14.27 -38.06
C SER A 21 -25.99 12.83 -37.56
N THR A 22 -24.84 12.35 -37.06
CA THR A 22 -24.68 10.93 -36.69
C THR A 22 -24.30 10.67 -35.24
N GLY A 23 -24.17 11.70 -34.40
CA GLY A 23 -23.70 11.56 -33.04
C GLY A 23 -22.20 11.19 -32.96
N THR A 24 -21.62 11.29 -31.78
CA THR A 24 -20.25 10.85 -31.52
C THR A 24 -20.23 9.33 -31.34
N SER A 25 -19.29 8.67 -32.00
CA SER A 25 -19.00 7.26 -31.79
C SER A 25 -17.98 7.10 -30.66
N ASN A 26 -17.90 5.89 -30.08
CA ASN A 26 -16.83 5.57 -29.10
C ASN A 26 -15.42 5.82 -29.67
N ARG A 27 -15.26 5.78 -30.99
CA ARG A 27 -13.99 6.04 -31.69
C ARG A 27 -13.57 7.50 -31.61
N ASP A 28 -14.52 8.42 -31.47
CA ASP A 28 -14.27 9.85 -31.34
C ASP A 28 -13.78 10.24 -29.94
N TRP A 29 -14.06 9.41 -28.97
CA TRP A 29 -13.64 9.58 -27.58
C TRP A 29 -12.38 8.80 -27.24
N TRP A 30 -12.19 7.63 -27.83
CA TRP A 30 -11.06 6.78 -27.60
C TRP A 30 -10.04 6.90 -28.74
N PRO A 31 -8.72 6.89 -28.47
CA PRO A 31 -8.06 6.73 -27.16
C PRO A 31 -7.76 8.06 -26.45
N ASN A 32 -8.15 9.19 -27.01
CA ASN A 32 -7.59 10.49 -26.61
C ASN A 32 -8.37 11.18 -25.47
N GLN A 33 -9.61 10.81 -25.24
CA GLN A 33 -10.49 11.48 -24.29
C GLN A 33 -11.10 10.54 -23.24
N LEU A 34 -11.28 9.28 -23.56
CA LEU A 34 -11.81 8.27 -22.65
C LEU A 34 -10.78 7.15 -22.45
N ASN A 35 -10.20 7.09 -21.27
CA ASN A 35 -9.32 5.97 -20.91
C ASN A 35 -10.19 4.76 -20.53
N LEU A 36 -10.20 3.75 -21.37
CA LEU A 36 -10.91 2.50 -21.14
C LEU A 36 -10.00 1.39 -20.55
N SER A 37 -8.76 1.69 -20.24
CA SER A 37 -7.81 0.71 -19.66
C SER A 37 -8.32 0.13 -18.34
N ILE A 38 -9.12 0.91 -17.61
CA ILE A 38 -9.77 0.47 -16.37
C ILE A 38 -10.63 -0.78 -16.54
N LEU A 39 -11.21 -1.00 -17.73
CA LEU A 39 -12.01 -2.18 -18.02
C LEU A 39 -11.19 -3.47 -18.09
N HIS A 40 -9.89 -3.34 -18.20
CA HIS A 40 -8.93 -4.45 -18.23
C HIS A 40 -8.21 -4.64 -16.91
N GLN A 41 -8.49 -3.80 -15.92
CA GLN A 41 -7.90 -3.93 -14.60
C GLN A 41 -8.32 -5.28 -14.01
N HIS A 42 -7.32 -6.04 -13.56
CA HIS A 42 -7.51 -7.42 -13.05
C HIS A 42 -8.10 -8.42 -14.07
N ASP A 43 -8.02 -8.13 -15.36
CA ASP A 43 -8.30 -9.12 -16.40
C ASP A 43 -7.31 -10.30 -16.28
N SER A 44 -7.78 -11.52 -16.52
CA SER A 44 -6.96 -12.72 -16.57
C SER A 44 -5.75 -12.60 -17.53
N LYS A 45 -5.88 -11.79 -18.59
CA LYS A 45 -4.78 -11.51 -19.52
C LYS A 45 -3.65 -10.66 -18.94
N SER A 46 -3.90 -9.93 -17.88
CA SER A 46 -2.88 -9.18 -17.13
C SER A 46 -2.22 -10.02 -16.04
N ASP A 47 -2.80 -11.15 -15.70
CA ASP A 47 -2.23 -12.12 -14.76
C ASP A 47 -1.14 -12.94 -15.46
N PRO A 48 0.11 -12.92 -14.99
CA PRO A 48 1.20 -13.70 -15.57
C PRO A 48 1.18 -15.18 -15.17
N MET A 49 0.21 -15.59 -14.36
CA MET A 49 0.07 -16.98 -13.95
C MET A 49 -0.68 -17.80 -15.00
N ASP A 50 -0.50 -19.11 -14.93
CA ASP A 50 -1.22 -20.03 -15.80
C ASP A 50 -2.73 -19.99 -15.51
N ASP A 51 -3.57 -20.27 -16.52
CA ASP A 51 -5.04 -20.17 -16.43
C ASP A 51 -5.64 -21.07 -15.33
N ASP A 52 -4.95 -22.14 -14.96
CA ASP A 52 -5.35 -23.11 -13.93
C ASP A 52 -4.67 -22.86 -12.58
N PHE A 53 -3.95 -21.75 -12.43
CA PHE A 53 -3.25 -21.43 -11.20
C PHE A 53 -4.22 -20.99 -10.09
N ASP A 54 -4.27 -21.75 -9.01
CA ASP A 54 -4.95 -21.36 -7.76
C ASP A 54 -3.92 -21.08 -6.66
N TYR A 55 -3.80 -19.81 -6.29
CA TYR A 55 -2.85 -19.39 -5.27
C TYR A 55 -3.12 -20.05 -3.90
N ARG A 56 -4.38 -20.27 -3.54
CA ARG A 56 -4.70 -20.89 -2.23
C ARG A 56 -4.27 -22.35 -2.19
N GLU A 57 -4.41 -23.05 -3.32
CA GLU A 57 -3.88 -24.42 -3.43
C GLU A 57 -2.36 -24.42 -3.38
N GLU A 58 -1.68 -23.46 -4.02
CA GLU A 58 -0.23 -23.34 -3.96
C GLU A 58 0.26 -22.97 -2.57
N PHE A 59 -0.40 -22.05 -1.88
CA PHE A 59 -0.06 -21.69 -0.51
C PHE A 59 -0.18 -22.88 0.46
N ASN A 60 -1.16 -23.76 0.28
CA ASN A 60 -1.32 -24.95 1.11
C ASN A 60 -0.19 -25.98 0.96
N LYS A 61 0.63 -25.86 -0.07
CA LYS A 61 1.81 -26.74 -0.30
C LYS A 61 3.07 -26.23 0.40
N ILE A 62 3.03 -25.00 0.94
CA ILE A 62 4.21 -24.39 1.54
C ILE A 62 4.60 -25.06 2.84
N ASP A 63 5.88 -25.25 3.06
CA ASP A 63 6.43 -25.54 4.37
C ASP A 63 6.44 -24.25 5.21
N PHE A 64 5.37 -24.05 5.96
CA PHE A 64 5.14 -22.80 6.68
C PHE A 64 6.15 -22.61 7.82
N ASP A 65 6.58 -23.67 8.47
CA ASP A 65 7.58 -23.60 9.54
C ASP A 65 8.95 -23.20 8.98
N SER A 66 9.34 -23.77 7.85
CA SER A 66 10.56 -23.38 7.14
C SER A 66 10.49 -21.91 6.67
N LEU A 67 9.36 -21.45 6.15
CA LEU A 67 9.17 -20.06 5.74
C LEU A 67 9.32 -19.10 6.94
N LYS A 68 8.72 -19.44 8.07
CA LYS A 68 8.87 -18.64 9.30
C LYS A 68 10.30 -18.63 9.81
N ALA A 69 11.00 -19.75 9.73
CA ALA A 69 12.41 -19.83 10.11
C ALA A 69 13.28 -18.92 9.23
N ASP A 70 13.12 -19.00 7.91
CA ASP A 70 13.86 -18.14 6.97
C ASP A 70 13.58 -16.65 7.23
N LEU A 71 12.34 -16.29 7.51
CA LEU A 71 11.98 -14.91 7.86
C LEU A 71 12.60 -14.49 9.20
N ASN A 72 12.62 -15.38 10.19
CA ASN A 72 13.23 -15.09 11.48
C ASN A 72 14.75 -14.89 11.35
N ASP A 73 15.42 -15.71 10.56
CA ASP A 73 16.85 -15.59 10.32
C ASP A 73 17.16 -14.26 9.60
N LEU A 74 16.33 -13.85 8.64
CA LEU A 74 16.47 -12.56 7.97
C LEU A 74 16.42 -11.38 8.94
N MET A 75 15.71 -11.46 10.07
CA MET A 75 15.57 -10.33 10.99
C MET A 75 16.92 -9.81 11.50
N THR A 76 17.93 -10.68 11.62
CA THR A 76 19.26 -10.36 12.14
C THR A 76 20.39 -10.51 11.12
N ASP A 77 20.08 -10.91 9.89
CA ASP A 77 21.04 -11.02 8.79
C ASP A 77 21.25 -9.66 8.12
N SER A 78 22.04 -8.81 8.79
CA SER A 78 22.31 -7.44 8.35
C SER A 78 23.09 -7.41 7.03
N GLN A 79 22.55 -6.73 6.03
CA GLN A 79 23.14 -6.61 4.71
C GLN A 79 23.96 -5.33 4.55
N ASP A 80 25.15 -5.40 3.98
CA ASP A 80 26.03 -4.25 3.77
C ASP A 80 25.39 -3.12 2.96
N TRP A 81 24.54 -3.47 2.00
CA TRP A 81 23.88 -2.48 1.15
C TRP A 81 22.70 -1.78 1.82
N TRP A 82 22.18 -2.33 2.91
CA TRP A 82 21.14 -1.77 3.76
C TRP A 82 21.29 -2.33 5.18
N PRO A 83 22.21 -1.78 5.99
CA PRO A 83 22.46 -2.29 7.32
C PRO A 83 21.23 -2.19 8.23
N ALA A 84 21.04 -3.22 9.05
CA ALA A 84 19.96 -3.25 10.03
C ALA A 84 20.22 -2.29 11.18
N ASP A 85 19.24 -1.46 11.52
CA ASP A 85 19.31 -0.57 12.68
C ASP A 85 19.44 -1.40 13.96
N TYR A 86 20.47 -1.13 14.73
CA TYR A 86 20.78 -1.92 15.93
C TYR A 86 20.87 -3.43 15.71
N GLY A 87 21.16 -3.85 14.47
CA GLY A 87 21.33 -5.25 14.10
C GLY A 87 20.04 -6.02 13.91
N HIS A 88 18.87 -5.38 13.79
CA HIS A 88 17.60 -6.06 13.64
C HIS A 88 16.63 -5.34 12.67
N TYR A 89 16.15 -6.03 11.65
CA TYR A 89 15.20 -5.47 10.66
C TYR A 89 13.74 -5.44 11.13
N GLY A 90 13.42 -5.98 12.29
CA GLY A 90 12.03 -6.10 12.75
C GLY A 90 11.23 -4.81 12.70
N PRO A 91 11.70 -3.68 13.26
CA PRO A 91 10.98 -2.41 13.17
C PRO A 91 10.72 -1.96 11.74
N PHE A 92 11.66 -2.22 10.83
CA PHE A 92 11.53 -1.90 9.42
C PHE A 92 10.47 -2.73 8.72
N PHE A 93 10.41 -4.04 9.00
CA PHE A 93 9.36 -4.91 8.47
C PHE A 93 8.00 -4.63 9.10
N ILE A 94 7.92 -4.31 10.38
CA ILE A 94 6.66 -3.86 11.01
C ILE A 94 6.14 -2.62 10.30
N ARG A 95 7.00 -1.62 10.08
CA ARG A 95 6.61 -0.42 9.32
C ARG A 95 6.10 -0.77 7.93
N MET A 96 6.80 -1.62 7.19
CA MET A 96 6.37 -2.07 5.86
C MET A 96 4.99 -2.72 5.89
N THR A 97 4.78 -3.65 6.81
CA THR A 97 3.50 -4.37 6.98
C THR A 97 2.39 -3.41 7.35
N TRP A 98 2.66 -2.52 8.29
CA TRP A 98 1.71 -1.52 8.74
C TRP A 98 1.28 -0.60 7.59
N HIS A 99 2.23 -0.11 6.80
CA HIS A 99 1.95 0.75 5.66
C HIS A 99 1.29 0.01 4.49
N ALA A 100 1.41 -1.31 4.41
CA ALA A 100 0.59 -2.10 3.50
C ALA A 100 -0.86 -2.21 4.01
N ALA A 101 -1.04 -2.56 5.28
CA ALA A 101 -2.36 -2.73 5.88
C ALA A 101 -3.12 -1.40 6.04
N GLY A 102 -2.39 -0.32 6.37
CA GLY A 102 -2.96 0.99 6.66
C GLY A 102 -3.58 1.71 5.48
N THR A 103 -3.35 1.24 4.26
CA THR A 103 -3.99 1.77 3.04
C THR A 103 -5.45 1.30 2.89
N TYR A 104 -5.97 0.53 3.83
CA TYR A 104 -7.36 0.10 3.80
C TYR A 104 -8.31 1.29 3.83
N ARG A 105 -9.24 1.32 2.88
CA ARG A 105 -10.27 2.36 2.74
C ARG A 105 -11.56 1.90 3.41
N SER A 106 -11.93 2.60 4.48
CA SER A 106 -13.13 2.25 5.25
C SER A 106 -14.45 2.53 4.52
N THR A 107 -14.41 3.36 3.47
CA THR A 107 -15.61 3.75 2.71
C THR A 107 -16.03 2.74 1.66
N ASP A 108 -15.07 2.04 1.05
CA ASP A 108 -15.34 1.11 -0.06
C ASP A 108 -14.65 -0.27 0.10
N GLY A 109 -13.87 -0.45 1.17
CA GLY A 109 -13.19 -1.70 1.44
C GLY A 109 -11.98 -2.00 0.54
N ARG A 110 -11.56 -1.03 -0.28
CA ARG A 110 -10.39 -1.16 -1.17
C ARG A 110 -9.08 -0.89 -0.40
N GLY A 111 -7.96 -1.24 -1.00
CA GLY A 111 -6.67 -1.10 -0.36
C GLY A 111 -6.38 -2.17 0.69
N GLY A 112 -5.54 -1.84 1.66
CA GLY A 112 -5.11 -2.76 2.70
C GLY A 112 -4.03 -3.75 2.25
N GLY A 113 -3.71 -4.71 3.12
CA GLY A 113 -2.66 -5.70 2.90
C GLY A 113 -3.07 -6.89 2.03
N GLY A 114 -4.28 -6.87 1.44
CA GLY A 114 -4.88 -8.04 0.80
C GLY A 114 -4.36 -8.37 -0.60
N THR A 115 -3.66 -7.46 -1.27
CA THR A 115 -3.33 -7.58 -2.69
C THR A 115 -1.85 -7.34 -3.01
N GLY A 116 -1.06 -6.94 -2.02
CA GLY A 116 0.34 -6.55 -2.23
C GLY A 116 0.49 -5.25 -3.02
N ALA A 117 -0.51 -4.39 -3.04
CA ALA A 117 -0.56 -3.15 -3.82
C ALA A 117 0.56 -2.15 -3.50
N GLN A 118 1.19 -2.24 -2.32
CA GLN A 118 2.34 -1.40 -1.93
C GLN A 118 3.51 -1.45 -2.94
N ARG A 119 3.57 -2.47 -3.80
CA ARG A 119 4.58 -2.59 -4.87
C ARG A 119 4.37 -1.60 -6.01
N PHE A 120 3.17 -1.06 -6.16
CA PHE A 120 2.73 -0.27 -7.31
C PHE A 120 2.47 1.20 -6.96
N ALA A 121 2.48 2.01 -8.02
CA ALA A 121 2.05 3.40 -7.92
C ALA A 121 0.54 3.49 -7.56
N PRO A 122 0.12 4.54 -6.84
CA PRO A 122 0.94 5.62 -6.29
C PRO A 122 1.59 5.24 -4.94
N LEU A 123 1.19 4.13 -4.32
CA LEU A 123 1.56 3.74 -2.95
C LEU A 123 3.08 3.62 -2.76
N ASN A 124 3.78 3.04 -3.74
CA ASN A 124 5.22 2.84 -3.67
C ASN A 124 6.04 4.14 -3.74
N SER A 125 5.43 5.24 -4.13
CA SER A 125 6.07 6.55 -4.27
C SER A 125 5.66 7.55 -3.19
N TRP A 126 4.77 7.19 -2.29
CA TRP A 126 4.41 8.05 -1.19
C TRP A 126 5.61 8.34 -0.29
N PRO A 127 5.84 9.61 0.14
CA PRO A 127 6.91 9.96 1.06
C PRO A 127 6.92 9.11 2.33
N ASP A 128 5.74 8.78 2.86
CA ASP A 128 5.59 7.94 4.04
C ASP A 128 6.05 6.49 3.81
N ASN A 129 6.07 6.05 2.56
CA ASN A 129 6.58 4.75 2.13
C ASN A 129 8.06 4.80 1.70
N GLY A 130 8.76 5.89 2.00
CA GLY A 130 10.19 6.03 1.70
C GLY A 130 11.01 4.85 2.24
N ASN A 131 11.88 4.32 1.39
CA ASN A 131 12.75 3.16 1.66
C ASN A 131 12.05 1.80 1.82
N LEU A 132 10.72 1.69 1.71
CA LEU A 132 10.05 0.38 1.79
C LEU A 132 10.34 -0.51 0.58
N ASP A 133 10.84 0.03 -0.52
CA ASP A 133 11.43 -0.75 -1.61
C ASP A 133 12.64 -1.59 -1.14
N LYS A 134 13.44 -1.08 -0.19
CA LYS A 134 14.56 -1.82 0.43
C LYS A 134 14.04 -2.96 1.29
N ALA A 135 12.96 -2.76 2.04
CA ALA A 135 12.32 -3.83 2.81
C ALA A 135 11.85 -4.96 1.88
N ARG A 136 11.19 -4.64 0.77
CA ARG A 136 10.81 -5.64 -0.24
C ARG A 136 12.02 -6.31 -0.89
N ARG A 137 13.10 -5.57 -1.10
CA ARG A 137 14.35 -6.13 -1.64
C ARG A 137 15.02 -7.10 -0.65
N LEU A 138 14.97 -6.84 0.65
CA LEU A 138 15.44 -7.77 1.68
C LEU A 138 14.63 -9.08 1.68
N LEU A 139 13.32 -9.01 1.42
CA LEU A 139 12.45 -10.19 1.31
C LEU A 139 12.62 -10.96 0.00
N TRP A 140 13.30 -10.37 -1.00
CA TRP A 140 13.38 -10.98 -2.33
C TRP A 140 13.99 -12.38 -2.36
N PRO A 141 15.07 -12.71 -1.62
CA PRO A 141 15.60 -14.07 -1.57
C PRO A 141 14.58 -15.09 -1.07
N ILE A 142 13.77 -14.74 -0.09
CA ILE A 142 12.69 -15.59 0.43
C ILE A 142 11.61 -15.75 -0.64
N LYS A 143 11.19 -14.65 -1.27
CA LYS A 143 10.23 -14.70 -2.38
C LYS A 143 10.71 -15.59 -3.52
N GLN A 144 12.00 -15.56 -3.85
CA GLN A 144 12.59 -16.43 -4.88
C GLN A 144 12.58 -17.90 -4.45
N LYS A 145 12.93 -18.19 -3.18
CA LYS A 145 12.97 -19.56 -2.64
C LYS A 145 11.61 -20.24 -2.71
N TYR A 146 10.56 -19.55 -2.31
CA TYR A 146 9.19 -20.10 -2.23
C TYR A 146 8.36 -19.86 -3.51
N GLY A 147 8.81 -19.00 -4.39
CA GLY A 147 8.24 -18.80 -5.74
C GLY A 147 6.74 -18.50 -5.72
N LYS A 148 5.98 -19.35 -6.42
CA LYS A 148 4.51 -19.23 -6.55
C LYS A 148 3.74 -19.57 -5.26
N GLN A 149 4.37 -20.27 -4.32
CA GLN A 149 3.73 -20.71 -3.07
C GLN A 149 3.47 -19.56 -2.10
N ILE A 150 4.15 -18.44 -2.22
CA ILE A 150 3.93 -17.26 -1.40
C ILE A 150 3.68 -16.02 -2.27
N SER A 151 2.54 -15.35 -2.12
CA SER A 151 2.29 -14.05 -2.73
C SER A 151 3.07 -12.95 -2.04
N TRP A 152 3.24 -11.82 -2.69
CA TRP A 152 3.73 -10.62 -2.01
C TRP A 152 2.75 -10.12 -0.94
N ALA A 153 1.45 -10.23 -1.20
CA ALA A 153 0.44 -9.87 -0.22
C ALA A 153 0.63 -10.61 1.11
N ASP A 154 0.77 -11.94 1.03
CA ASP A 154 0.99 -12.75 2.21
C ASP A 154 2.38 -12.55 2.83
N LEU A 155 3.42 -12.45 1.99
CA LEU A 155 4.79 -12.27 2.47
C LEU A 155 4.98 -10.95 3.23
N LEU A 156 4.40 -9.85 2.74
CA LEU A 156 4.47 -8.55 3.40
C LEU A 156 3.82 -8.59 4.80
N ILE A 157 2.70 -9.28 4.94
CA ILE A 157 1.99 -9.38 6.22
C ILE A 157 2.70 -10.36 7.17
N LEU A 158 3.12 -11.51 6.65
CA LEU A 158 3.82 -12.51 7.47
C LEU A 158 5.16 -11.97 8.01
N ALA A 159 5.88 -11.19 7.22
CA ALA A 159 7.13 -10.57 7.66
C ALA A 159 6.92 -9.69 8.89
N GLY A 160 5.83 -8.93 8.95
CA GLY A 160 5.49 -8.14 10.14
C GLY A 160 5.16 -8.99 11.36
N ASN A 161 4.42 -10.08 11.17
CA ASN A 161 4.12 -11.01 12.26
C ASN A 161 5.41 -11.64 12.82
N VAL A 162 6.26 -12.17 11.95
CA VAL A 162 7.53 -12.78 12.36
C VAL A 162 8.45 -11.74 13.01
N ALA A 163 8.44 -10.50 12.54
CA ALA A 163 9.20 -9.42 13.16
C ALA A 163 8.75 -9.17 14.61
N ILE A 164 7.45 -9.11 14.86
CA ILE A 164 6.91 -8.96 16.22
C ILE A 164 7.31 -10.17 17.09
N GLU A 165 7.14 -11.38 16.57
CA GLU A 165 7.45 -12.62 17.28
C GLU A 165 8.94 -12.74 17.59
N SER A 166 9.83 -12.36 16.67
CA SER A 166 11.29 -12.38 16.86
C SER A 166 11.78 -11.42 17.96
N MET A 167 11.00 -10.38 18.25
CA MET A 167 11.26 -9.46 19.35
C MET A 167 10.54 -9.83 20.65
N GLY A 168 9.93 -11.00 20.71
CA GLY A 168 9.24 -11.54 21.89
C GLY A 168 7.77 -11.14 22.03
N GLY A 169 7.20 -10.44 21.04
CA GLY A 169 5.77 -10.13 20.99
C GLY A 169 4.92 -11.36 20.63
N LYS A 170 3.64 -11.27 20.90
CA LYS A 170 2.67 -12.31 20.52
C LYS A 170 1.75 -11.75 19.45
N THR A 171 1.60 -12.49 18.35
CA THR A 171 0.64 -12.18 17.29
C THR A 171 -0.64 -13.01 17.46
N PHE A 172 -1.73 -12.55 16.84
CA PHE A 172 -2.99 -13.32 16.85
C PHE A 172 -2.96 -14.52 15.89
N GLY A 173 -1.88 -14.67 15.14
CA GLY A 173 -1.72 -15.69 14.13
C GLY A 173 -1.69 -15.12 12.71
N PHE A 174 -1.63 -16.01 11.73
CA PHE A 174 -1.57 -15.69 10.33
C PHE A 174 -2.46 -16.62 9.51
N SER A 175 -3.17 -16.06 8.56
CA SER A 175 -3.91 -16.82 7.56
C SER A 175 -3.45 -16.35 6.18
N GLY A 176 -2.92 -17.26 5.37
CA GLY A 176 -2.53 -17.01 3.99
C GLY A 176 -3.69 -17.15 3.01
N GLY A 177 -3.40 -16.98 1.73
CA GLY A 177 -4.37 -17.11 0.65
C GLY A 177 -4.80 -15.78 0.02
N ARG A 178 -4.03 -14.71 0.23
CA ARG A 178 -4.21 -13.40 -0.43
C ARG A 178 -3.50 -13.41 -1.78
N PRO A 179 -4.22 -13.43 -2.91
CA PRO A 179 -3.57 -13.37 -4.21
C PRO A 179 -2.96 -11.99 -4.46
N ASP A 180 -1.91 -11.96 -5.27
CA ASP A 180 -1.33 -10.71 -5.73
C ASP A 180 -2.16 -10.07 -6.83
N ILE A 181 -2.17 -8.73 -6.88
CA ILE A 181 -2.45 -8.00 -8.11
C ILE A 181 -1.17 -7.81 -8.92
N TRP A 182 -1.32 -7.66 -10.23
CA TRP A 182 -0.19 -7.60 -11.17
C TRP A 182 -0.04 -6.25 -11.86
N ALA A 183 -0.94 -5.31 -11.55
CA ALA A 183 -0.91 -3.94 -12.05
C ALA A 183 -1.42 -2.97 -10.98
N PRO A 184 -1.09 -1.68 -11.08
CA PRO A 184 -1.68 -0.64 -10.24
C PRO A 184 -3.21 -0.63 -10.34
N GLU A 185 -3.90 -0.32 -9.25
CA GLU A 185 -5.34 -0.10 -9.23
C GLU A 185 -5.63 1.35 -9.63
N GLU A 186 -5.84 1.58 -10.94
CA GLU A 186 -5.99 2.92 -11.52
C GLU A 186 -7.35 3.57 -11.20
N ASP A 187 -8.34 2.79 -10.77
CA ASP A 187 -9.66 3.26 -10.40
C ASP A 187 -9.77 3.77 -8.97
N ILE A 188 -8.74 3.56 -8.16
CA ILE A 188 -8.73 4.06 -6.79
C ILE A 188 -8.23 5.50 -6.77
N HIS A 189 -9.09 6.40 -6.33
CA HIS A 189 -8.68 7.74 -6.00
C HIS A 189 -8.22 7.78 -4.53
N TRP A 190 -6.92 7.90 -4.34
CA TRP A 190 -6.32 7.95 -3.00
C TRP A 190 -6.38 9.33 -2.34
N GLY A 191 -6.68 10.39 -3.11
CA GLY A 191 -6.53 11.76 -2.67
C GLY A 191 -5.07 12.24 -2.70
N ALA A 192 -4.84 13.45 -2.23
CA ALA A 192 -3.51 14.01 -2.12
C ALA A 192 -2.85 13.53 -0.83
N GLU A 193 -1.72 12.84 -0.93
CA GLU A 193 -0.97 12.34 0.23
C GLU A 193 -0.65 13.44 1.23
N LYS A 194 -0.33 14.64 0.73
CA LYS A 194 -0.08 15.82 1.55
C LYS A 194 -1.20 16.09 2.55
N GLU A 195 -2.45 15.89 2.14
CA GLU A 195 -3.63 16.08 3.02
C GLU A 195 -3.69 15.09 4.18
N TRP A 196 -3.04 13.92 4.04
CA TRP A 196 -3.03 12.91 5.09
C TRP A 196 -1.79 13.01 5.97
N LEU A 197 -0.68 13.51 5.45
CA LEU A 197 0.61 13.58 6.14
C LEU A 197 0.81 14.89 6.90
N GLU A 198 -0.03 15.90 6.68
CA GLU A 198 0.16 17.18 7.35
C GLU A 198 -0.23 17.13 8.83
N ASN A 199 0.48 17.94 9.63
CA ASN A 199 0.30 18.05 11.08
C ASN A 199 -1.11 18.49 11.51
N GLU A 200 -1.87 19.07 10.62
CA GLU A 200 -3.27 19.46 10.86
C GLU A 200 -4.14 18.30 11.35
N ARG A 201 -3.74 17.05 11.10
CA ARG A 201 -4.41 15.85 11.61
C ARG A 201 -4.19 15.60 13.09
N TYR A 202 -3.17 16.22 13.65
CA TYR A 202 -2.74 16.07 15.04
C TYR A 202 -2.99 17.31 15.86
N SER A 203 -3.48 18.41 15.25
CA SER A 203 -3.80 19.64 15.95
C SER A 203 -5.17 19.54 16.63
N GLY A 204 -5.19 19.77 17.93
CA GLY A 204 -6.41 19.94 18.69
C GLY A 204 -7.36 18.75 18.72
N GLU A 205 -8.61 18.98 18.43
CA GLU A 205 -9.63 17.94 18.29
C GLU A 205 -9.39 17.17 17.00
N ARG A 206 -8.89 15.95 17.12
CA ARG A 206 -8.56 15.07 16.00
C ARG A 206 -9.82 14.64 15.27
N ASP A 207 -10.17 15.31 14.20
CA ASP A 207 -11.16 14.82 13.27
C ASP A 207 -10.48 13.80 12.33
N LEU A 208 -10.65 12.52 12.64
CA LEU A 208 -10.11 11.41 11.84
C LEU A 208 -11.07 11.04 10.71
N ALA A 209 -11.77 11.96 10.13
CA ALA A 209 -12.76 11.74 9.09
C ALA A 209 -12.19 11.29 7.73
N ASN A 210 -10.91 10.95 7.67
CA ASN A 210 -10.27 10.48 6.45
C ASN A 210 -10.68 9.04 6.12
N PRO A 211 -10.90 8.70 4.84
CA PRO A 211 -11.39 7.38 4.43
C PRO A 211 -10.41 6.21 4.62
N LEU A 212 -9.13 6.46 4.90
CA LEU A 212 -8.17 5.38 5.19
C LEU A 212 -8.35 4.88 6.62
N GLY A 213 -8.49 3.55 6.80
CA GLY A 213 -8.78 2.96 8.10
C GLY A 213 -7.73 3.26 9.17
N ALA A 214 -6.45 3.12 8.84
CA ALA A 214 -5.35 3.44 9.75
C ALA A 214 -5.30 4.93 10.13
N VAL A 215 -5.65 5.81 9.21
CA VAL A 215 -5.75 7.25 9.46
C VAL A 215 -6.90 7.56 10.40
N GLN A 216 -8.05 6.91 10.24
CA GLN A 216 -9.17 7.06 11.16
C GLN A 216 -8.84 6.63 12.59
N MET A 217 -8.01 5.60 12.72
CA MET A 217 -7.50 5.16 14.01
C MET A 217 -6.31 6.00 14.51
N GLY A 218 -5.79 6.92 13.70
CA GLY A 218 -4.62 7.73 14.03
C GLY A 218 -3.29 6.97 14.05
N LEU A 219 -3.24 5.79 13.42
CA LEU A 219 -2.13 4.86 13.58
C LEU A 219 -0.98 5.07 12.59
N ILE A 220 -1.31 5.39 11.33
CA ILE A 220 -0.28 5.50 10.28
C ILE A 220 0.56 6.77 10.45
N TYR A 221 0.01 7.74 11.15
CA TYR A 221 0.57 9.08 11.33
C TYR A 221 0.81 9.42 12.79
N VAL A 222 1.09 8.43 13.62
CA VAL A 222 1.68 8.70 14.93
C VAL A 222 2.99 9.40 14.65
N ASN A 223 3.01 10.71 14.83
CA ASN A 223 4.15 11.53 14.49
C ASN A 223 5.28 11.23 15.49
N PRO A 224 6.35 10.56 15.08
CA PRO A 224 7.46 10.26 15.98
C PRO A 224 8.19 11.54 16.43
N GLN A 225 7.88 12.65 15.81
CA GLN A 225 8.40 13.96 16.15
C GLN A 225 7.59 14.65 17.26
N GLY A 226 6.52 14.01 17.77
CA GLY A 226 5.67 14.58 18.81
C GLY A 226 4.54 15.47 18.28
N PRO A 227 3.67 15.96 19.18
CA PRO A 227 2.59 16.86 18.82
C PRO A 227 3.08 18.11 18.09
N ASP A 228 2.33 18.53 17.09
CA ASP A 228 2.62 19.72 16.27
C ASP A 228 4.00 19.72 15.60
N GLY A 229 4.54 18.52 15.32
CA GLY A 229 5.85 18.37 14.68
C GLY A 229 7.05 18.72 15.56
N ASN A 230 6.85 18.92 16.86
CA ASN A 230 7.92 19.16 17.81
C ASN A 230 8.52 17.83 18.29
N PRO A 231 9.84 17.60 18.11
CA PRO A 231 10.46 16.38 18.57
C PRO A 231 10.41 16.28 20.11
N ASP A 232 9.49 15.50 20.62
CA ASP A 232 9.36 15.21 22.05
C ASP A 232 8.99 13.74 22.25
N PRO A 233 9.97 12.87 22.58
CA PRO A 233 9.73 11.45 22.81
C PRO A 233 8.72 11.17 23.94
N LEU A 234 8.65 12.02 24.96
CA LEU A 234 7.72 11.83 26.07
C LEU A 234 6.28 12.16 25.67
N ALA A 235 6.07 13.26 24.93
CA ALA A 235 4.78 13.60 24.38
C ALA A 235 4.29 12.56 23.35
N SER A 236 5.20 12.07 22.49
CA SER A 236 4.91 10.98 21.54
C SER A 236 4.47 9.69 22.26
N ALA A 237 5.00 9.41 23.45
CA ALA A 237 4.58 8.23 24.21
C ALA A 237 3.11 8.28 24.64
N VAL A 238 2.58 9.45 24.90
CA VAL A 238 1.13 9.63 25.19
C VAL A 238 0.31 9.31 23.96
N ASP A 239 0.66 9.86 22.81
CA ASP A 239 -0.02 9.62 21.53
C ASP A 239 0.01 8.15 21.14
N ILE A 240 1.15 7.50 21.31
CA ILE A 240 1.31 6.07 21.02
C ILE A 240 0.36 5.25 21.92
N ARG A 241 0.33 5.49 23.21
CA ARG A 241 -0.54 4.76 24.14
C ARG A 241 -2.01 4.96 23.83
N GLU A 242 -2.42 6.19 23.55
CA GLU A 242 -3.80 6.48 23.16
C GLU A 242 -4.20 5.76 21.87
N THR A 243 -3.34 5.83 20.87
CA THR A 243 -3.56 5.21 19.57
C THR A 243 -3.65 3.69 19.68
N PHE A 244 -2.69 3.06 20.31
CA PHE A 244 -2.70 1.60 20.49
C PHE A 244 -3.78 1.13 21.48
N GLY A 245 -4.13 1.94 22.47
CA GLY A 245 -5.25 1.67 23.36
C GLY A 245 -6.59 1.54 22.63
N ARG A 246 -6.80 2.31 21.54
CA ARG A 246 -7.98 2.17 20.66
C ARG A 246 -8.04 0.82 19.94
N MET A 247 -6.90 0.17 19.78
CA MET A 247 -6.80 -1.18 19.21
C MET A 247 -6.89 -2.28 20.26
N ALA A 248 -7.23 -1.95 21.50
CA ALA A 248 -7.22 -2.87 22.65
C ALA A 248 -5.83 -3.54 22.86
N MET A 249 -4.76 -2.89 22.49
CA MET A 249 -3.39 -3.32 22.79
C MET A 249 -2.97 -2.73 24.14
N ASN A 250 -2.57 -3.59 25.09
CA ASN A 250 -2.15 -3.23 26.43
C ASN A 250 -0.64 -3.32 26.57
#